data_22cc608430ec6e58db6a12e0eea339e0
#
_entry.id   22cc608430ec6e58db6a12e0eea339e0
#
_cell.length_a   1.000
_cell.length_b   1.000
_cell.length_c   1.000
_cell.angle_alpha   90.00
_cell.angle_beta   90.00
_cell.angle_gamma   90.00
#
_symmetry.space_group_name_H-M   'P 1'
#
loop_
_entity.id
_entity.type
_entity.pdbx_description
1 polymer ?
#
loop_
_entity_poly.entity_id
_entity_poly.type
_entity_poly.pdbx_seq_one_letter_code
_entity_poly.pdbx_strand_id
1 'polypeptide(L)'
;ADFDPKYRRAQMRYVGTGATGVAKDGNTVPSAHFTFSTMLIPAGGIGPSHIHYDVEEIFFVLRGTMKVICEKDGERWEATLGERDLISVPPGVYREEVNIGDEDALMCVMLGTPKPITPVYPPDSPLSKIKR
;
A
#
# COMPACT_ATOMS: atom_id res chain seq x y z
N ALA A 1 19.06 5.49 -4.34
CA ALA A 1 18.08 6.46 -4.81
C ALA A 1 17.64 7.35 -3.67
N ASP A 2 17.65 8.64 -3.92
CA ASP A 2 17.38 9.65 -2.91
C ASP A 2 15.87 9.83 -2.77
N PHE A 3 15.26 8.88 -2.04
CA PHE A 3 13.86 9.02 -1.69
C PHE A 3 13.69 10.00 -0.54
N ASP A 4 12.64 10.82 -0.62
CA ASP A 4 12.21 11.59 0.52
C ASP A 4 11.98 10.64 1.71
N PRO A 5 12.58 10.91 2.89
CA PRO A 5 12.43 10.03 4.06
C PRO A 5 10.99 9.75 4.46
N LYS A 6 10.04 10.64 4.12
CA LYS A 6 8.61 10.42 4.39
C LYS A 6 8.04 9.18 3.70
N TYR A 7 8.68 8.69 2.63
CA TYR A 7 8.25 7.48 1.91
C TYR A 7 8.91 6.21 2.44
N ARG A 8 9.71 6.28 3.49
CA ARG A 8 10.31 5.10 4.08
C ARG A 8 9.26 4.26 4.80
N ARG A 9 9.28 2.99 4.50
CA ARG A 9 8.38 2.01 5.10
C ARG A 9 9.03 0.63 5.02
N ALA A 10 8.58 -0.29 5.87
CA ALA A 10 9.03 -1.67 5.84
C ALA A 10 7.87 -2.59 5.52
N GLN A 11 8.06 -3.47 4.56
CA GLN A 11 7.07 -4.47 4.18
C GLN A 11 7.61 -5.86 4.45
N MET A 12 6.78 -6.68 5.09
CA MET A 12 7.03 -8.11 5.26
C MET A 12 5.95 -8.89 4.51
N ARG A 13 6.36 -9.69 3.53
CA ARG A 13 5.43 -10.56 2.79
C ARG A 13 5.37 -11.92 3.44
N TYR A 14 4.19 -12.48 3.45
CA TYR A 14 3.93 -13.80 4.00
C TYR A 14 3.38 -14.75 2.95
N VAL A 15 2.51 -14.27 2.07
CA VAL A 15 1.80 -15.11 1.08
C VAL A 15 1.82 -14.42 -0.28
N GLY A 16 2.12 -15.15 -1.32
CA GLY A 16 2.15 -14.67 -2.69
C GLY A 16 3.38 -13.86 -3.03
N THR A 17 3.40 -13.27 -4.22
CA THR A 17 4.49 -12.39 -4.67
C THR A 17 4.06 -10.93 -4.55
N GLY A 18 4.99 -10.04 -4.24
CA GLY A 18 4.67 -8.61 -4.16
C GLY A 18 4.67 -7.93 -5.51
N ALA A 19 4.05 -6.74 -5.54
CA ALA A 19 4.00 -5.87 -6.73
C ALA A 19 5.24 -4.99 -6.88
N THR A 20 6.31 -5.24 -6.13
CA THR A 20 7.47 -4.33 -6.06
C THR A 20 8.58 -4.65 -7.08
N GLY A 21 8.36 -5.63 -7.96
CA GLY A 21 9.36 -6.04 -8.95
C GLY A 21 10.47 -6.94 -8.40
N VAL A 22 10.44 -7.28 -7.12
CA VAL A 22 11.36 -8.27 -6.54
C VAL A 22 10.83 -9.65 -6.89
N ALA A 23 11.48 -10.31 -7.85
CA ALA A 23 10.96 -11.53 -8.47
C ALA A 23 11.02 -12.76 -7.57
N LYS A 24 11.82 -12.77 -6.51
CA LYS A 24 12.00 -13.95 -5.66
C LYS A 24 12.10 -13.55 -4.20
N ASP A 25 11.06 -13.87 -3.47
CA ASP A 25 11.10 -13.89 -2.02
C ASP A 25 10.88 -15.33 -1.57
N GLY A 26 11.96 -16.01 -1.17
CA GLY A 26 11.93 -17.41 -0.77
C GLY A 26 11.24 -17.67 0.57
N ASN A 27 10.80 -16.61 1.25
CA ASN A 27 10.17 -16.71 2.56
C ASN A 27 8.65 -16.64 2.51
N THR A 28 8.06 -16.65 1.31
CA THR A 28 6.61 -16.55 1.16
C THR A 28 6.00 -17.93 0.87
N VAL A 29 4.75 -18.07 1.30
CA VAL A 29 3.92 -19.23 0.96
C VAL A 29 3.27 -18.98 -0.40
N PRO A 30 3.29 -19.93 -1.33
CA PRO A 30 2.56 -19.79 -2.59
C PRO A 30 1.07 -19.60 -2.36
N SER A 31 0.44 -18.78 -3.20
CA SER A 31 -1.00 -18.51 -3.13
C SER A 31 -1.63 -18.68 -4.50
N ALA A 32 -2.90 -19.09 -4.52
CA ALA A 32 -3.70 -19.19 -5.72
C ALA A 32 -4.58 -17.95 -5.96
N HIS A 33 -4.84 -17.14 -4.93
CA HIS A 33 -5.90 -16.12 -5.00
C HIS A 33 -5.53 -14.74 -4.47
N PHE A 34 -4.51 -14.62 -3.62
CA PHE A 34 -4.22 -13.33 -2.96
C PHE A 34 -2.75 -13.22 -2.58
N THR A 35 -2.34 -12.01 -2.24
CA THR A 35 -1.11 -11.77 -1.49
C THR A 35 -1.46 -11.29 -0.09
N PHE A 36 -0.61 -11.60 0.87
CA PHE A 36 -0.75 -11.12 2.25
C PHE A 36 0.60 -10.62 2.76
N SER A 37 0.60 -9.40 3.25
CA SER A 37 1.80 -8.77 3.83
C SER A 37 1.44 -7.91 5.03
N THR A 38 2.44 -7.52 5.79
CA THR A 38 2.32 -6.42 6.75
C THR A 38 3.19 -5.27 6.28
N MET A 39 2.77 -4.05 6.61
CA MET A 39 3.49 -2.83 6.30
C MET A 39 3.62 -1.99 7.54
N LEU A 40 4.85 -1.58 7.84
CA LEU A 40 5.13 -0.64 8.92
C LEU A 40 5.44 0.72 8.30
N ILE A 41 4.73 1.74 8.75
CA ILE A 41 4.93 3.13 8.30
C ILE A 41 5.27 3.96 9.53
N PRO A 42 6.47 4.56 9.58
CA PRO A 42 6.86 5.41 10.70
C PRO A 42 5.93 6.62 10.87
N ALA A 43 5.93 7.22 12.06
CA ALA A 43 5.17 8.44 12.32
C ALA A 43 5.48 9.50 11.27
N GLY A 44 4.44 10.14 10.71
CA GLY A 44 4.57 11.12 9.62
C GLY A 44 4.90 10.51 8.26
N GLY A 45 5.05 9.18 8.18
CA GLY A 45 5.35 8.51 6.93
C GLY A 45 4.15 8.43 5.99
N ILE A 46 4.45 8.28 4.71
CA ILE A 46 3.46 8.25 3.63
C ILE A 46 3.73 7.05 2.74
N GLY A 47 2.70 6.21 2.55
CA GLY A 47 2.63 5.30 1.41
C GLY A 47 2.15 6.10 0.19
N PRO A 48 3.01 6.32 -0.82
CA PRO A 48 2.70 7.27 -1.88
C PRO A 48 1.48 6.85 -2.69
N SER A 49 0.76 7.83 -3.21
CA SER A 49 -0.41 7.60 -4.05
C SER A 49 -0.05 6.72 -5.24
N HIS A 50 -0.83 5.67 -5.44
CA HIS A 50 -0.68 4.73 -6.56
C HIS A 50 -2.01 4.09 -6.87
N ILE A 51 -2.09 3.43 -8.02
CA ILE A 51 -3.30 2.77 -8.50
C ILE A 51 -2.97 1.34 -8.90
N HIS A 52 -3.85 0.41 -8.53
CA HIS A 52 -3.88 -0.95 -9.04
C HIS A 52 -5.07 -1.09 -9.98
N TYR A 53 -4.84 -1.51 -11.21
CA TYR A 53 -5.91 -1.70 -12.20
C TYR A 53 -6.49 -3.10 -12.18
N ASP A 54 -5.76 -4.05 -11.61
CA ASP A 54 -6.05 -5.48 -11.70
C ASP A 54 -6.74 -6.05 -10.45
N VAL A 55 -6.62 -5.37 -9.31
CA VAL A 55 -7.06 -5.97 -8.03
C VAL A 55 -7.62 -4.94 -7.07
N GLU A 56 -8.47 -5.41 -6.16
CA GLU A 56 -8.77 -4.69 -4.94
C GLU A 56 -7.65 -4.88 -3.92
N GLU A 57 -7.49 -3.90 -3.06
CA GLU A 57 -6.51 -3.89 -1.99
C GLU A 57 -7.18 -3.60 -0.65
N ILE A 58 -6.85 -4.39 0.36
CA ILE A 58 -7.35 -4.21 1.72
C ILE A 58 -6.23 -3.73 2.61
N PHE A 59 -6.53 -2.69 3.40
CA PHE A 59 -5.70 -2.24 4.51
C PHE A 59 -6.45 -2.51 5.82
N PHE A 60 -5.81 -3.22 6.71
CA PHE A 60 -6.35 -3.55 8.03
C PHE A 60 -5.34 -3.10 9.08
N VAL A 61 -5.71 -2.13 9.91
CA VAL A 61 -4.80 -1.52 10.89
C VAL A 61 -4.67 -2.42 12.11
N LEU A 62 -3.44 -2.79 12.45
CA LEU A 62 -3.12 -3.54 13.67
C LEU A 62 -2.71 -2.61 14.80
N ARG A 63 -2.03 -1.51 14.48
CA ARG A 63 -1.56 -0.53 15.46
C ARG A 63 -1.40 0.83 14.82
N GLY A 64 -1.69 1.88 15.57
CA GLY A 64 -1.54 3.26 15.14
C GLY A 64 -2.79 3.81 14.48
N THR A 65 -2.64 4.96 13.84
CA THR A 65 -3.74 5.68 13.19
C THR A 65 -3.30 6.07 11.78
N MET A 66 -4.03 5.59 10.80
CA MET A 66 -3.76 5.81 9.39
C MET A 66 -4.89 6.60 8.74
N LYS A 67 -4.53 7.53 7.87
CA LYS A 67 -5.47 8.16 6.96
C LYS A 67 -5.24 7.57 5.56
N VAL A 68 -6.30 7.08 4.93
CA VAL A 68 -6.27 6.62 3.56
C VAL A 68 -7.01 7.62 2.70
N ILE A 69 -6.32 8.13 1.68
CA ILE A 69 -6.85 9.12 0.75
C ILE A 69 -7.07 8.42 -0.58
N CYS A 70 -8.30 8.45 -1.07
CA CYS A 70 -8.67 7.85 -2.35
C CYS A 70 -9.05 8.92 -3.35
N GLU A 71 -8.71 8.70 -4.62
CA GLU A 71 -9.03 9.63 -5.70
C GLU A 71 -9.36 8.89 -6.99
N LYS A 72 -10.44 9.31 -7.63
CA LYS A 72 -10.85 8.81 -8.93
C LYS A 72 -11.68 9.86 -9.66
N ASP A 73 -11.35 10.10 -10.94
CA ASP A 73 -12.11 11.00 -11.82
C ASP A 73 -12.33 12.40 -11.22
N GLY A 74 -11.30 12.93 -10.55
CA GLY A 74 -11.35 14.25 -9.92
C GLY A 74 -12.08 14.29 -8.58
N GLU A 75 -12.68 13.19 -8.16
CA GLU A 75 -13.26 13.06 -6.82
C GLU A 75 -12.24 12.54 -5.84
N ARG A 76 -12.28 13.08 -4.63
CA ARG A 76 -11.37 12.71 -3.55
C ARG A 76 -12.15 12.49 -2.25
N TRP A 77 -11.81 11.42 -1.55
CA TRP A 77 -12.38 11.13 -0.23
C TRP A 77 -11.30 10.53 0.67
N GLU A 78 -11.53 10.59 1.95
CA GLU A 78 -10.59 10.09 2.94
C GLU A 78 -11.29 9.30 4.02
N ALA A 79 -10.55 8.35 4.61
CA ALA A 79 -10.98 7.60 5.77
C ALA A 79 -9.85 7.61 6.79
N THR A 80 -10.18 7.79 8.06
CA THR A 80 -9.24 7.64 9.17
C THR A 80 -9.48 6.30 9.83
N LEU A 81 -8.44 5.48 9.90
CA LEU A 81 -8.49 4.12 10.41
C LEU A 81 -7.69 4.03 11.70
N GLY A 82 -8.32 3.53 12.75
CA GLY A 82 -7.66 3.11 13.98
C GLY A 82 -7.50 1.60 14.04
N GLU A 83 -7.08 1.08 15.20
CA GLU A 83 -6.86 -0.35 15.37
C GLU A 83 -8.10 -1.18 15.04
N ARG A 84 -7.90 -2.21 14.22
CA ARG A 84 -8.91 -3.15 13.70
C ARG A 84 -9.94 -2.52 12.77
N ASP A 85 -9.69 -1.32 12.28
CA ASP A 85 -10.46 -0.77 11.17
C ASP A 85 -9.90 -1.28 9.85
N LEU A 86 -10.78 -1.42 8.87
CA LEU A 86 -10.46 -1.92 7.55
C LEU A 86 -11.02 -1.02 6.47
N ILE A 87 -10.25 -0.82 5.41
CA ILE A 87 -10.74 -0.26 4.16
C ILE A 87 -10.43 -1.22 3.01
N SER A 88 -11.38 -1.38 2.11
CA SER A 88 -11.17 -2.07 0.84
C SER A 88 -11.20 -1.04 -0.28
N VAL A 89 -10.12 -0.99 -1.06
CA VAL A 89 -10.00 -0.06 -2.19
C VAL A 89 -10.14 -0.84 -3.47
N PRO A 90 -11.15 -0.55 -4.30
CA PRO A 90 -11.38 -1.28 -5.55
C PRO A 90 -10.30 -0.98 -6.59
N PRO A 91 -10.19 -1.82 -7.64
CA PRO A 91 -9.33 -1.52 -8.77
C PRO A 91 -9.68 -0.18 -9.39
N GLY A 92 -8.68 0.52 -9.94
CA GLY A 92 -8.92 1.76 -10.67
C GLY A 92 -9.09 3.00 -9.80
N VAL A 93 -8.78 2.93 -8.52
CA VAL A 93 -8.84 4.06 -7.59
C VAL A 93 -7.42 4.33 -7.08
N TYR A 94 -6.97 5.58 -7.17
CA TYR A 94 -5.72 5.99 -6.52
C TYR A 94 -5.88 5.96 -5.01
N ARG A 95 -4.85 5.49 -4.30
CA ARG A 95 -4.82 5.45 -2.85
C ARG A 95 -3.48 5.91 -2.32
N GLU A 96 -3.54 6.66 -1.24
CA GLU A 96 -2.39 7.12 -0.48
C GLU A 96 -2.64 6.84 1.00
N GLU A 97 -1.65 6.33 1.70
CA GLU A 97 -1.75 6.06 3.13
C GLU A 97 -0.84 7.01 3.89
N VAL A 98 -1.35 7.65 4.92
CA VAL A 98 -0.58 8.59 5.75
C VAL A 98 -0.68 8.18 7.21
N ASN A 99 0.47 7.99 7.85
CA ASN A 99 0.49 7.80 9.30
C ASN A 99 0.32 9.17 9.97
N ILE A 100 -0.87 9.42 10.50
CA ILE A 100 -1.21 10.67 11.18
C ILE A 100 -1.05 10.59 12.70
N GLY A 101 -0.60 9.44 13.21
CA GLY A 101 -0.30 9.26 14.62
C GLY A 101 1.12 9.69 14.99
N ASP A 102 1.47 9.47 16.24
CA ASP A 102 2.77 9.84 16.83
C ASP A 102 3.70 8.64 17.04
N GLU A 103 3.28 7.45 16.58
CA GLU A 103 4.06 6.22 16.64
C GLU A 103 4.06 5.49 15.29
N ASP A 104 4.88 4.46 15.19
CA ASP A 104 4.86 3.58 14.01
C ASP A 104 3.48 2.94 13.87
N ALA A 105 2.95 2.97 12.64
CA ALA A 105 1.72 2.26 12.31
C ALA A 105 2.04 0.93 11.65
N LEU A 106 1.23 -0.08 11.98
CA LEU A 106 1.35 -1.42 11.40
C LEU A 106 0.02 -1.81 10.79
N MET A 107 0.05 -2.22 9.52
CA MET A 107 -1.13 -2.67 8.78
C MET A 107 -0.91 -4.04 8.18
N CYS A 108 -1.99 -4.84 8.10
CA CYS A 108 -2.06 -5.93 7.14
C CYS A 108 -2.48 -5.38 5.78
N VAL A 109 -1.87 -5.87 4.73
CA VAL A 109 -2.16 -5.49 3.35
C VAL A 109 -2.44 -6.75 2.54
N MET A 110 -3.58 -6.78 1.88
CA MET A 110 -3.97 -7.88 1.00
C MET A 110 -4.28 -7.36 -0.39
N LEU A 111 -3.79 -8.07 -1.39
CA LEU A 111 -4.12 -7.84 -2.80
C LEU A 111 -4.80 -9.10 -3.34
N GLY A 112 -5.87 -8.92 -4.11
CA GLY A 112 -6.73 -10.01 -4.58
C GLY A 112 -6.17 -10.82 -5.75
N THR A 113 -4.86 -10.96 -5.82
CA THR A 113 -4.18 -11.81 -6.81
C THR A 113 -2.87 -12.31 -6.23
N PRO A 114 -2.38 -13.51 -6.64
CA PRO A 114 -1.08 -14.01 -6.21
C PRO A 114 0.11 -13.27 -6.84
N LYS A 115 -0.10 -12.57 -7.96
CA LYS A 115 0.93 -11.82 -8.70
C LYS A 115 0.38 -10.46 -9.14
N PRO A 116 0.35 -9.46 -8.25
CA PRO A 116 -0.14 -8.15 -8.62
C PRO A 116 0.73 -7.50 -9.70
N ILE A 117 0.10 -6.76 -10.60
CA ILE A 117 0.81 -5.90 -11.54
C ILE A 117 1.45 -4.76 -10.75
N THR A 118 2.66 -4.34 -11.13
CA THR A 118 3.32 -3.20 -10.53
C THR A 118 2.40 -1.98 -10.58
N PRO A 119 2.16 -1.30 -9.46
CA PRO A 119 1.25 -0.17 -9.43
C PRO A 119 1.79 1.02 -10.20
N VAL A 120 0.88 1.89 -10.61
CA VAL A 120 1.19 3.11 -11.35
C VAL A 120 0.99 4.31 -10.43
N TYR A 121 1.93 5.26 -10.48
CA TYR A 121 1.83 6.52 -9.74
C TYR A 121 1.07 7.55 -10.57
N PRO A 122 0.41 8.56 -9.94
CA PRO A 122 -0.19 9.66 -10.68
C PRO A 122 0.85 10.37 -11.54
N PRO A 123 0.47 10.91 -12.73
CA PRO A 123 1.42 11.58 -13.62
C PRO A 123 2.17 12.76 -12.99
N ASP A 124 1.54 13.43 -12.03
CA ASP A 124 2.12 14.57 -11.29
C ASP A 124 2.97 14.16 -10.09
N SER A 125 3.03 12.86 -9.78
CA SER A 125 3.85 12.37 -8.67
C SER A 125 5.33 12.38 -9.05
N PRO A 126 6.22 12.79 -8.12
CA PRO A 126 7.66 12.66 -8.35
C PRO A 126 8.10 11.21 -8.54
N LEU A 127 7.29 10.25 -8.08
CA LEU A 127 7.56 8.83 -8.20
C LEU A 127 7.16 8.26 -9.56
N SER A 128 6.40 9.00 -10.38
CA SER A 128 5.97 8.54 -11.70
C SER A 128 7.12 8.30 -12.68
N LYS A 129 8.27 8.91 -12.41
CA LYS A 129 9.48 8.80 -13.25
C LYS A 129 10.42 7.67 -12.81
N ILE A 130 10.09 6.97 -11.74
CA ILE A 130 10.90 5.87 -11.25
C ILE A 130 10.67 4.65 -12.15
N LYS A 131 11.73 4.19 -12.78
CA LYS A 131 11.71 2.93 -13.54
C LYS A 131 11.89 1.76 -12.59
N ARG A 132 11.04 0.80 -12.69
CA ARG A 132 11.10 -0.44 -11.92
C ARG A 132 11.42 -1.61 -12.82
#